data_52310791d502664d09dd668f6d74d8cd
#
_entry.id   52310791d502664d09dd668f6d74d8cd
#
_cell.length_a   1.000
_cell.length_b   1.000
_cell.length_c   1.000
_cell.angle_alpha   90.00
_cell.angle_beta   90.00
_cell.angle_gamma   90.00
#
_symmetry.space_group_name_H-M   'P 1'
#
loop_
_entity.id
_entity.type
_entity.pdbx_description
1 polymer ?
#
loop_
_entity_poly.entity_id
_entity_poly.type
_entity_poly.pdbx_seq_one_letter_code
_entity_poly.pdbx_strand_id
1 'polypeptide(L)'
;MSKNYAMKTILLIALLFLSTELVNAQCTTTNATSCVCADGSSDCLLLPDITASWLGISNNGYIEYPQTGAGENYANQGLDNGRLRVSGSTPNIGHGSFTVRGRDDSNQRTFLCGNDTVFGVSATGDFTCPNGYPNPKQLLIQRIYKKNSNLMTYVDEYVGSMTYHPAHGHNHVDDWAVMTLRIQTADPDPRNWPIVGTGAKIGFCLMDYGQCGTNSGSTYYGHCRDDNTVYLGGNLLVNSDFPNWNLGGGNYNCSVIEQGISSGWTDVYGKHLDGMWINIPPNTCNGDYFIVLEIDKNEVFIEENDDNNYTAVPVTLTQQLPSGAPSTPLITSDNSHYLCAGYEIELTASGGSSYLWSNGETTQTINATVAGSYTCEVTSYCGVNTSDPFVVNLISTDPPVLTGDTVCVTGPMTLSGVGEGTITWFNDMGVLVGTGDSYTTPILNTTTTYFAMNTTSYLDTLFTEPYTNGIGGGGFL
;
A
#
# COMPACT_ATOMS: atom_id res chain seq x y z
N MET A 1 53.34 30.20 -60.07
CA MET A 1 51.94 30.12 -59.54
C MET A 1 51.48 28.70 -59.18
N SER A 2 52.30 27.65 -59.19
CA SER A 2 51.83 26.25 -58.96
C SER A 2 52.06 25.69 -57.53
N LYS A 3 52.87 26.35 -56.70
CA LYS A 3 53.16 25.87 -55.32
C LYS A 3 52.10 26.21 -54.25
N ASN A 4 51.26 27.23 -54.53
CA ASN A 4 50.26 27.67 -53.53
C ASN A 4 48.95 26.91 -53.62
N TYR A 5 48.63 26.21 -54.71
CA TYR A 5 47.39 25.41 -54.84
C TYR A 5 47.53 24.05 -54.12
N ALA A 6 48.70 23.41 -54.19
CA ALA A 6 48.95 22.13 -53.52
C ALA A 6 48.85 22.23 -51.98
N MET A 7 49.33 23.34 -51.43
CA MET A 7 49.29 23.56 -49.97
C MET A 7 47.91 23.89 -49.45
N LYS A 8 47.08 24.60 -50.24
CA LYS A 8 45.69 24.86 -49.88
C LYS A 8 44.81 23.61 -49.97
N THR A 9 45.06 22.75 -50.94
CA THR A 9 44.31 21.48 -51.11
C THR A 9 44.65 20.47 -50.03
N ILE A 10 45.93 20.39 -49.63
CA ILE A 10 46.35 19.54 -48.51
C ILE A 10 45.83 20.04 -47.16
N LEU A 11 45.74 21.35 -46.94
CA LEU A 11 45.12 21.93 -45.73
C LEU A 11 43.60 21.75 -45.71
N LEU A 12 42.92 21.78 -46.86
CA LEU A 12 41.49 21.53 -46.96
C LEU A 12 41.17 20.03 -46.74
N ILE A 13 41.98 19.14 -47.26
CA ILE A 13 41.82 17.68 -47.04
C ILE A 13 42.19 17.32 -45.62
N ALA A 14 43.20 17.94 -44.97
CA ALA A 14 43.48 17.73 -43.53
C ALA A 14 42.34 18.26 -42.64
N LEU A 15 41.73 19.41 -43.00
CA LEU A 15 40.53 19.90 -42.30
C LEU A 15 39.28 19.05 -42.51
N LEU A 16 39.11 18.40 -43.69
CA LEU A 16 38.04 17.45 -43.92
C LEU A 16 38.26 16.11 -43.23
N PHE A 17 39.51 15.70 -42.99
CA PHE A 17 39.79 14.47 -42.19
C PHE A 17 39.77 14.72 -40.69
N LEU A 18 39.91 15.99 -40.21
CA LEU A 18 39.73 16.33 -38.80
C LEU A 18 38.26 16.56 -38.41
N SER A 19 37.35 16.63 -39.40
CA SER A 19 35.92 16.81 -39.12
C SER A 19 35.11 15.51 -39.10
N THR A 20 35.77 14.35 -39.19
CA THR A 20 35.06 13.07 -39.25
C THR A 20 35.19 12.21 -37.97
N GLU A 21 35.81 12.72 -36.89
CA GLU A 21 35.90 12.00 -35.62
C GLU A 21 35.37 12.80 -34.43
N LEU A 22 34.34 13.61 -34.64
CA LEU A 22 33.42 13.91 -33.55
C LEU A 22 32.21 12.97 -33.70
N VAL A 23 32.47 11.68 -33.72
CA VAL A 23 31.49 10.72 -33.23
C VAL A 23 31.38 11.06 -31.75
N ASN A 24 30.33 11.78 -31.37
CA ASN A 24 29.98 11.95 -29.99
C ASN A 24 29.98 10.55 -29.38
N ALA A 25 31.02 10.24 -28.60
CA ALA A 25 31.04 9.00 -27.84
C ALA A 25 29.82 9.09 -26.90
N GLN A 26 28.77 8.36 -27.19
CA GLN A 26 27.59 8.30 -26.36
C GLN A 26 27.77 7.21 -25.31
N CYS A 27 27.21 7.44 -24.13
CA CYS A 27 27.00 6.39 -23.14
C CYS A 27 25.91 5.47 -23.69
N THR A 28 26.24 4.21 -23.98
CA THR A 28 25.32 3.24 -24.59
C THR A 28 25.40 1.87 -23.94
N THR A 29 24.40 1.03 -24.13
CA THR A 29 24.38 -0.35 -23.62
C THR A 29 25.52 -1.24 -24.15
N THR A 30 26.28 -0.79 -25.14
CA THR A 30 27.41 -1.53 -25.73
C THR A 30 28.74 -0.78 -25.64
N ASN A 31 28.72 0.52 -25.28
CA ASN A 31 29.91 1.35 -25.21
C ASN A 31 29.84 2.29 -23.99
N ALA A 32 30.75 2.09 -23.05
CA ALA A 32 30.81 2.84 -21.82
C ALA A 32 31.79 4.04 -21.87
N THR A 33 32.39 4.36 -23.02
CA THR A 33 33.50 5.34 -23.13
C THR A 33 33.12 6.69 -22.53
N SER A 34 31.93 7.20 -22.82
CA SER A 34 31.45 8.51 -22.34
C SER A 34 30.53 8.42 -21.12
N CYS A 35 30.26 7.22 -20.61
CA CYS A 35 29.49 7.10 -19.37
C CYS A 35 30.31 7.64 -18.20
N VAL A 36 29.64 8.36 -17.32
CA VAL A 36 30.22 8.92 -16.09
C VAL A 36 29.71 8.10 -14.91
N CYS A 37 30.62 7.76 -14.02
CA CYS A 37 30.32 7.12 -12.74
C CYS A 37 29.94 8.17 -11.68
N ALA A 38 29.05 7.85 -10.76
CA ALA A 38 28.66 8.74 -9.68
C ALA A 38 29.83 9.18 -8.80
N ASP A 39 30.80 8.29 -8.60
CA ASP A 39 32.04 8.56 -7.84
C ASP A 39 33.21 9.10 -8.70
N GLY A 40 32.97 9.34 -9.99
CA GLY A 40 34.00 9.79 -10.95
C GLY A 40 35.03 8.74 -11.34
N SER A 41 34.86 7.49 -10.95
CA SER A 41 35.77 6.38 -11.30
C SER A 41 35.63 5.95 -12.77
N SER A 42 36.55 5.08 -13.22
CA SER A 42 36.50 4.46 -14.55
C SER A 42 35.66 3.19 -14.60
N ASP A 43 35.34 2.64 -13.43
CA ASP A 43 34.68 1.34 -13.27
C ASP A 43 33.63 1.45 -12.17
N CYS A 44 32.35 1.28 -12.52
CA CYS A 44 31.23 1.40 -11.58
C CYS A 44 29.99 0.64 -12.04
N LEU A 45 29.04 0.45 -11.14
CA LEU A 45 27.64 0.22 -11.49
C LEU A 45 27.01 1.56 -11.86
N LEU A 46 26.28 1.59 -12.96
CA LEU A 46 25.43 2.73 -13.33
C LEU A 46 24.05 2.48 -12.76
N LEU A 47 23.81 3.00 -11.57
CA LEU A 47 22.55 2.81 -10.86
C LEU A 47 21.54 3.89 -11.27
N PRO A 48 20.25 3.58 -11.29
CA PRO A 48 19.19 4.58 -11.33
C PRO A 48 19.11 5.32 -10.00
N ASP A 49 18.40 6.44 -10.01
CA ASP A 49 17.98 7.19 -8.84
C ASP A 49 16.58 7.73 -9.16
N ILE A 50 15.57 7.00 -8.71
CA ILE A 50 14.18 7.32 -9.00
C ILE A 50 13.64 8.25 -7.94
N THR A 51 13.03 9.34 -8.35
CA THR A 51 12.38 10.26 -7.42
C THR A 51 10.93 10.55 -7.82
N ALA A 52 10.18 11.20 -6.94
CA ALA A 52 8.83 11.66 -7.19
C ALA A 52 8.82 13.15 -7.55
N SER A 53 8.30 13.50 -8.71
CA SER A 53 8.31 14.89 -9.18
C SER A 53 7.33 15.78 -8.41
N TRP A 54 7.84 16.80 -7.71
CA TRP A 54 7.02 17.83 -7.09
C TRP A 54 6.21 18.62 -8.15
N LEU A 55 6.84 18.96 -9.28
CA LEU A 55 6.19 19.73 -10.33
C LEU A 55 5.09 18.96 -11.05
N GLY A 56 5.22 17.64 -11.15
CA GLY A 56 4.19 16.77 -11.75
C GLY A 56 2.84 16.86 -11.04
N ILE A 57 2.84 17.19 -9.75
CA ILE A 57 1.63 17.36 -8.94
C ILE A 57 1.27 18.85 -8.78
N SER A 58 2.23 19.72 -8.44
CA SER A 58 1.96 21.12 -8.13
C SER A 58 1.46 21.95 -9.32
N ASN A 59 1.89 21.61 -10.53
CA ASN A 59 1.51 22.32 -11.75
C ASN A 59 0.18 21.81 -12.31
N ASN A 60 -0.95 22.16 -11.67
CA ASN A 60 -2.29 21.72 -12.08
C ASN A 60 -2.44 20.19 -12.16
N GLY A 61 -1.66 19.47 -11.35
CA GLY A 61 -1.62 18.01 -11.33
C GLY A 61 -2.72 17.37 -10.50
N TYR A 62 -3.63 18.11 -9.86
CA TYR A 62 -4.73 17.54 -9.09
C TYR A 62 -6.07 18.24 -9.34
N ILE A 63 -7.17 17.54 -9.02
CA ILE A 63 -8.54 18.07 -9.01
C ILE A 63 -9.28 17.43 -7.85
N GLU A 64 -9.89 18.28 -7.00
CA GLU A 64 -10.74 17.86 -5.90
C GLU A 64 -12.20 17.69 -6.36
N TYR A 65 -12.87 16.67 -5.82
CA TYR A 65 -14.30 16.46 -5.99
C TYR A 65 -15.00 16.31 -4.64
N PRO A 66 -16.24 16.84 -4.49
CA PRO A 66 -17.02 16.73 -3.27
C PRO A 66 -17.50 15.30 -3.04
N GLN A 67 -17.96 15.01 -1.81
CA GLN A 67 -18.50 13.70 -1.44
C GLN A 67 -19.74 13.29 -2.24
N THR A 68 -20.54 14.27 -2.68
CA THR A 68 -21.77 14.06 -3.45
C THR A 68 -21.87 15.08 -4.58
N GLY A 69 -22.54 14.69 -5.68
CA GLY A 69 -22.80 15.61 -6.78
C GLY A 69 -21.64 15.83 -7.76
N ALA A 70 -20.55 15.08 -7.62
CA ALA A 70 -19.49 15.08 -8.61
C ALA A 70 -20.03 14.52 -9.93
N GLY A 71 -20.18 15.40 -10.93
CA GLY A 71 -20.81 15.05 -12.21
C GLY A 71 -19.89 14.38 -13.23
N GLU A 72 -18.62 14.24 -12.93
CA GLU A 72 -17.66 13.72 -13.91
C GLU A 72 -17.44 12.22 -13.72
N ASN A 73 -17.39 11.54 -14.85
CA ASN A 73 -17.06 10.11 -14.93
C ASN A 73 -15.99 9.95 -16.00
N TYR A 74 -14.73 10.08 -15.60
CA TYR A 74 -13.63 9.90 -16.52
C TYR A 74 -13.57 8.45 -17.03
N ALA A 75 -13.69 8.28 -18.33
CA ALA A 75 -13.47 7.02 -19.03
C ALA A 75 -14.18 5.78 -18.42
N ASN A 76 -15.40 5.94 -17.90
CA ASN A 76 -16.20 4.88 -17.24
C ASN A 76 -15.64 4.36 -15.92
N GLN A 77 -14.81 5.14 -15.22
CA GLN A 77 -14.20 4.77 -13.93
C GLN A 77 -15.11 5.03 -12.72
N GLY A 78 -16.40 5.27 -12.94
CA GLY A 78 -17.37 5.65 -11.92
C GLY A 78 -17.36 7.15 -11.62
N LEU A 79 -18.27 7.60 -10.77
CA LEU A 79 -18.33 8.99 -10.35
C LEU A 79 -17.13 9.34 -9.48
N ASP A 80 -16.66 10.57 -9.59
CA ASP A 80 -15.52 11.07 -8.82
C ASP A 80 -15.88 11.59 -7.41
N ASN A 81 -17.06 11.23 -6.89
CA ASN A 81 -17.47 11.61 -5.54
C ASN A 81 -16.43 11.19 -4.49
N GLY A 82 -15.99 12.15 -3.68
CA GLY A 82 -15.00 11.92 -2.63
C GLY A 82 -13.62 11.53 -3.16
N ARG A 83 -13.25 11.97 -4.36
CA ARG A 83 -11.95 11.71 -4.95
C ARG A 83 -11.13 12.98 -5.08
N LEU A 84 -9.84 12.86 -4.81
CA LEU A 84 -8.82 13.81 -5.21
C LEU A 84 -8.04 13.17 -6.35
N ARG A 85 -8.31 13.57 -7.58
CA ARG A 85 -7.56 13.08 -8.74
C ARG A 85 -6.18 13.70 -8.75
N VAL A 86 -5.14 12.89 -8.99
CA VAL A 86 -3.74 13.30 -8.87
C VAL A 86 -2.93 12.76 -10.05
N SER A 87 -2.14 13.62 -10.68
CA SER A 87 -1.09 13.21 -11.61
C SER A 87 0.15 12.76 -10.85
N GLY A 88 0.89 11.80 -11.40
CA GLY A 88 2.19 11.40 -10.91
C GLY A 88 3.25 11.51 -12.01
N SER A 89 4.48 11.83 -11.62
CA SER A 89 5.63 11.81 -12.51
C SER A 89 6.82 11.26 -11.74
N THR A 90 7.47 10.25 -12.29
CA THR A 90 8.54 9.48 -11.64
C THR A 90 9.81 9.55 -12.49
N PRO A 91 10.63 10.61 -12.32
CA PRO A 91 11.87 10.78 -13.05
C PRO A 91 12.99 9.90 -12.51
N ASN A 92 13.90 9.52 -13.41
CA ASN A 92 15.18 8.93 -13.07
C ASN A 92 16.29 9.99 -13.18
N ILE A 93 16.91 10.34 -12.05
CA ILE A 93 17.98 11.33 -11.96
C ILE A 93 19.38 10.70 -11.76
N GLY A 94 19.45 9.36 -11.73
CA GLY A 94 20.68 8.60 -11.51
C GLY A 94 21.58 8.51 -12.73
N HIS A 95 22.75 7.90 -12.53
CA HIS A 95 23.76 7.71 -13.57
C HIS A 95 23.44 6.53 -14.50
N GLY A 96 22.54 5.66 -14.13
CA GLY A 96 22.06 4.53 -14.92
C GLY A 96 20.59 4.57 -15.23
N SER A 97 20.16 3.71 -16.15
CA SER A 97 18.75 3.53 -16.43
C SER A 97 18.09 2.66 -15.36
N PHE A 98 16.86 3.00 -14.97
CA PHE A 98 16.01 2.05 -14.31
C PHE A 98 15.46 1.09 -15.36
N THR A 99 15.92 -0.15 -15.37
CA THR A 99 15.53 -1.16 -16.36
C THR A 99 15.06 -2.42 -15.65
N VAL A 100 13.79 -2.78 -15.82
CA VAL A 100 13.20 -4.00 -15.28
C VAL A 100 12.69 -4.89 -16.40
N ARG A 101 12.91 -6.19 -16.28
CA ARG A 101 12.62 -7.19 -17.31
C ARG A 101 11.78 -8.32 -16.72
N GLY A 102 10.75 -8.69 -17.40
CA GLY A 102 9.94 -9.87 -17.04
C GLY A 102 10.48 -11.17 -17.66
N ARG A 103 11.61 -11.11 -18.36
CA ARG A 103 12.25 -12.26 -19.01
C ARG A 103 13.77 -12.16 -18.93
N ASP A 104 14.42 -13.32 -18.71
CA ASP A 104 15.86 -13.41 -18.80
C ASP A 104 16.35 -13.39 -20.28
N ASP A 105 17.67 -13.44 -20.47
CA ASP A 105 18.29 -13.45 -21.81
C ASP A 105 18.03 -14.76 -22.59
N SER A 106 17.64 -15.83 -21.92
CA SER A 106 17.16 -17.08 -22.52
C SER A 106 15.66 -17.02 -22.89
N ASN A 107 15.03 -15.85 -22.73
CA ASN A 107 13.60 -15.63 -22.96
C ASN A 107 12.69 -16.49 -22.06
N GLN A 108 13.11 -16.69 -20.81
CA GLN A 108 12.36 -17.42 -19.80
C GLN A 108 11.83 -16.49 -18.71
N ARG A 109 10.72 -16.89 -18.07
CA ARG A 109 10.07 -16.17 -16.97
C ARG A 109 10.30 -16.93 -15.67
N THR A 110 10.23 -16.21 -14.56
CA THR A 110 10.23 -16.75 -13.21
C THR A 110 8.97 -16.32 -12.47
N PHE A 111 8.34 -17.23 -11.72
CA PHE A 111 7.10 -16.95 -11.01
C PHE A 111 7.20 -17.30 -9.53
N LEU A 112 6.54 -16.49 -8.70
CA LEU A 112 6.22 -16.81 -7.32
C LEU A 112 4.83 -17.48 -7.25
N CYS A 113 4.78 -18.65 -6.62
CA CYS A 113 3.60 -19.45 -6.38
C CYS A 113 3.35 -19.64 -4.88
N GLY A 114 2.94 -18.56 -4.21
CA GLY A 114 2.96 -18.47 -2.75
C GLY A 114 4.41 -18.41 -2.25
N ASN A 115 4.85 -19.43 -1.50
CA ASN A 115 6.22 -19.49 -0.99
C ASN A 115 7.20 -20.21 -1.96
N ASP A 116 6.70 -20.76 -3.08
CA ASP A 116 7.52 -21.47 -4.04
C ASP A 116 7.94 -20.58 -5.21
N THR A 117 9.17 -20.73 -5.69
CA THR A 117 9.66 -20.04 -6.89
C THR A 117 9.81 -21.02 -8.02
N VAL A 118 9.24 -20.71 -9.19
CA VAL A 118 9.29 -21.53 -10.40
C VAL A 118 10.10 -20.82 -11.47
N PHE A 119 11.29 -21.33 -11.75
CA PHE A 119 12.23 -20.80 -12.74
C PHE A 119 12.04 -21.44 -14.12
N GLY A 120 12.54 -20.78 -15.15
CA GLY A 120 12.66 -21.35 -16.49
C GLY A 120 11.32 -21.60 -17.19
N VAL A 121 10.30 -20.83 -16.87
CA VAL A 121 8.99 -20.93 -17.51
C VAL A 121 9.04 -20.32 -18.91
N SER A 122 8.51 -21.05 -19.92
CA SER A 122 8.44 -20.53 -21.29
C SER A 122 7.79 -19.15 -21.34
N ALA A 123 8.32 -18.28 -22.20
CA ALA A 123 7.77 -16.94 -22.41
C ALA A 123 6.40 -16.93 -23.11
N THR A 124 5.97 -18.05 -23.68
CA THR A 124 4.70 -18.19 -24.39
C THR A 124 3.66 -18.93 -23.55
N GLY A 125 2.42 -18.47 -23.63
CA GLY A 125 1.28 -19.07 -22.95
C GLY A 125 1.05 -18.58 -21.51
N ASP A 126 -0.12 -18.95 -20.99
CA ASP A 126 -0.49 -18.68 -19.60
C ASP A 126 0.28 -19.60 -18.66
N PHE A 127 0.55 -19.09 -17.47
CA PHE A 127 1.22 -19.86 -16.43
C PHE A 127 0.26 -20.19 -15.30
N THR A 128 0.28 -21.44 -14.88
CA THR A 128 -0.45 -21.92 -13.70
C THR A 128 0.55 -22.54 -12.74
N CYS A 129 0.45 -22.18 -11.47
CA CYS A 129 1.33 -22.68 -10.43
C CYS A 129 1.22 -24.20 -10.27
N PRO A 130 2.33 -24.96 -10.29
CA PRO A 130 2.32 -26.40 -10.11
C PRO A 130 1.73 -26.85 -8.76
N ASN A 131 1.83 -26.02 -7.73
CA ASN A 131 1.29 -26.28 -6.39
C ASN A 131 -0.17 -25.87 -6.23
N GLY A 132 -0.84 -25.41 -7.31
CA GLY A 132 -2.23 -24.97 -7.30
C GLY A 132 -2.46 -23.57 -6.72
N TYR A 133 -1.42 -22.78 -6.45
CA TYR A 133 -1.56 -21.41 -5.99
C TYR A 133 -2.30 -20.56 -7.04
N PRO A 134 -3.39 -19.83 -6.66
CA PRO A 134 -4.30 -19.23 -7.64
C PRO A 134 -3.79 -17.96 -8.31
N ASN A 135 -2.84 -17.25 -7.69
CA ASN A 135 -2.40 -15.92 -8.12
C ASN A 135 -0.87 -15.86 -8.28
N PRO A 136 -0.30 -16.44 -9.35
CA PRO A 136 1.14 -16.36 -9.60
C PRO A 136 1.56 -14.91 -9.84
N LYS A 137 2.65 -14.48 -9.19
CA LYS A 137 3.30 -13.20 -9.47
C LYS A 137 4.54 -13.45 -10.33
N GLN A 138 4.65 -12.76 -11.46
CA GLN A 138 5.84 -12.83 -12.29
C GLN A 138 6.94 -11.98 -11.66
N LEU A 139 8.08 -12.59 -11.32
CA LEU A 139 9.23 -11.86 -10.83
C LEU A 139 9.85 -10.99 -11.91
N LEU A 140 10.34 -9.84 -11.49
CA LEU A 140 11.14 -8.93 -12.29
C LEU A 140 12.64 -9.19 -12.11
N ILE A 141 13.38 -8.89 -13.16
CA ILE A 141 14.83 -8.82 -13.17
C ILE A 141 15.20 -7.36 -13.39
N GLN A 142 15.85 -6.74 -12.43
CA GLN A 142 16.46 -5.42 -12.63
C GLN A 142 17.81 -5.61 -13.31
N ARG A 143 17.97 -4.98 -14.46
CA ARG A 143 19.26 -4.97 -15.19
C ARG A 143 20.03 -3.72 -14.81
N ILE A 144 21.17 -3.91 -14.18
CA ILE A 144 22.06 -2.85 -13.75
C ILE A 144 23.28 -2.85 -14.67
N TYR A 145 23.46 -1.77 -15.41
CA TYR A 145 24.62 -1.65 -16.30
C TYR A 145 25.88 -1.36 -15.52
N LYS A 146 26.97 -1.95 -15.99
CA LYS A 146 28.30 -1.83 -15.38
C LYS A 146 29.30 -1.31 -16.40
N LYS A 147 29.83 -0.13 -16.10
CA LYS A 147 30.99 0.43 -16.79
C LYS A 147 32.25 -0.27 -16.32
N ASN A 148 33.09 -0.71 -17.27
CA ASN A 148 34.43 -1.22 -17.01
C ASN A 148 35.33 -0.58 -18.07
N SER A 149 35.90 0.58 -17.74
CA SER A 149 36.60 1.48 -18.66
C SER A 149 35.73 1.83 -19.89
N ASN A 150 36.04 1.28 -21.05
CA ASN A 150 35.25 1.50 -22.27
C ASN A 150 34.22 0.41 -22.56
N LEU A 151 34.23 -0.65 -21.78
CA LEU A 151 33.32 -1.79 -21.96
C LEU A 151 32.06 -1.60 -21.14
N MET A 152 30.92 -1.80 -21.76
CA MET A 152 29.64 -1.91 -21.06
C MET A 152 29.29 -3.39 -20.88
N THR A 153 29.00 -3.75 -19.63
CA THR A 153 28.44 -5.03 -19.22
C THR A 153 27.21 -4.79 -18.34
N TYR A 154 26.63 -5.83 -17.76
CA TYR A 154 25.53 -5.68 -16.80
C TYR A 154 25.54 -6.81 -15.79
N VAL A 155 24.79 -6.60 -14.72
CA VAL A 155 24.35 -7.63 -13.76
C VAL A 155 22.82 -7.62 -13.72
N ASP A 156 22.24 -8.79 -13.55
CA ASP A 156 20.81 -8.99 -13.45
C ASP A 156 20.48 -9.49 -12.04
N GLU A 157 19.58 -8.78 -11.34
CA GLU A 157 19.15 -9.10 -9.99
C GLU A 157 17.64 -9.32 -9.95
N TYR A 158 17.18 -10.33 -9.23
CA TYR A 158 15.75 -10.53 -9.00
C TYR A 158 15.27 -9.52 -7.97
N VAL A 159 14.23 -8.77 -8.35
CA VAL A 159 13.61 -7.70 -7.56
C VAL A 159 12.10 -7.93 -7.48
N GLY A 160 11.30 -6.95 -7.20
CA GLY A 160 9.84 -6.98 -7.16
C GLY A 160 9.11 -7.89 -8.16
N SER A 161 7.90 -7.58 -8.48
CA SER A 161 7.05 -8.38 -9.37
C SER A 161 6.27 -7.52 -10.35
N MET A 162 5.70 -8.17 -11.37
CA MET A 162 4.72 -7.56 -12.26
C MET A 162 3.47 -8.41 -12.36
N THR A 163 2.34 -7.75 -12.56
CA THR A 163 1.04 -8.39 -12.76
C THR A 163 0.42 -7.97 -14.09
N TYR A 164 -0.14 -8.94 -14.82
CA TYR A 164 -0.92 -8.65 -16.02
C TYR A 164 -2.25 -8.03 -15.63
N HIS A 165 -2.56 -6.87 -16.24
CA HIS A 165 -3.79 -6.14 -16.00
C HIS A 165 -4.76 -6.35 -17.18
N PRO A 166 -5.77 -7.24 -17.06
CA PRO A 166 -6.65 -7.60 -18.19
C PRO A 166 -7.41 -6.43 -18.78
N ALA A 167 -7.82 -5.47 -17.94
CA ALA A 167 -8.56 -4.29 -18.41
C ALA A 167 -7.74 -3.37 -19.31
N HIS A 168 -6.40 -3.39 -19.17
CA HIS A 168 -5.48 -2.58 -19.95
C HIS A 168 -4.75 -3.40 -21.02
N GLY A 169 -4.75 -4.72 -20.92
CA GLY A 169 -4.09 -5.62 -21.87
C GLY A 169 -2.56 -5.64 -21.78
N HIS A 170 -1.98 -5.18 -20.65
CA HIS A 170 -0.54 -5.11 -20.44
C HIS A 170 -0.14 -5.36 -18.98
N ASN A 171 1.15 -5.43 -18.70
CA ASN A 171 1.70 -5.68 -17.38
C ASN A 171 2.05 -4.38 -16.65
N HIS A 172 1.75 -4.37 -15.37
CA HIS A 172 2.19 -3.33 -14.43
C HIS A 172 3.29 -3.86 -13.51
N VAL A 173 4.29 -3.04 -13.22
CA VAL A 173 5.21 -3.23 -12.09
C VAL A 173 4.39 -3.04 -10.82
N ASP A 174 4.39 -4.06 -9.96
CA ASP A 174 3.64 -4.05 -8.71
C ASP A 174 4.27 -3.10 -7.70
N ASP A 175 3.45 -2.52 -6.83
CA ASP A 175 3.86 -1.70 -5.68
C ASP A 175 4.80 -0.52 -6.02
N TRP A 176 4.76 -0.06 -7.29
CA TRP A 176 5.64 0.99 -7.80
C TRP A 176 5.48 2.33 -7.10
N ALA A 177 4.25 2.77 -6.87
CA ALA A 177 4.00 4.07 -6.28
C ALA A 177 2.77 4.07 -5.38
N VAL A 178 2.83 4.84 -4.30
CA VAL A 178 1.73 5.07 -3.37
C VAL A 178 1.45 6.57 -3.26
N MET A 179 0.19 6.96 -3.47
CA MET A 179 -0.27 8.32 -3.25
C MET A 179 -1.09 8.38 -1.97
N THR A 180 -0.81 9.35 -1.11
CA THR A 180 -1.57 9.59 0.12
C THR A 180 -1.90 11.06 0.29
N LEU A 181 -3.04 11.35 0.91
CA LEU A 181 -3.38 12.67 1.43
C LEU A 181 -3.03 12.69 2.92
N ARG A 182 -2.24 13.65 3.36
CA ARG A 182 -1.71 13.69 4.74
C ARG A 182 -1.88 15.04 5.40
N ILE A 183 -1.88 15.04 6.72
CA ILE A 183 -1.87 16.25 7.56
C ILE A 183 -0.46 16.49 8.06
N GLN A 184 0.07 17.68 7.81
CA GLN A 184 1.41 18.04 8.27
C GLN A 184 1.50 18.03 9.80
N THR A 185 2.59 17.46 10.30
CA THR A 185 2.97 17.50 11.71
C THR A 185 4.34 18.14 11.87
N ALA A 186 4.89 18.11 13.10
CA ALA A 186 6.26 18.54 13.36
C ALA A 186 7.34 17.53 12.91
N ASP A 187 6.94 16.32 12.47
CA ASP A 187 7.88 15.34 11.91
C ASP A 187 8.46 15.90 10.60
N PRO A 188 9.78 15.92 10.43
CA PRO A 188 10.41 16.43 9.22
C PRO A 188 10.18 15.54 7.99
N ASP A 189 9.88 14.25 8.18
CA ASP A 189 9.61 13.32 7.09
C ASP A 189 8.09 13.23 6.82
N PRO A 190 7.61 13.69 5.64
CA PRO A 190 6.20 13.66 5.31
C PRO A 190 5.63 12.26 5.18
N ARG A 191 6.48 11.23 5.04
CA ARG A 191 6.06 9.82 5.02
C ARG A 191 5.54 9.34 6.38
N ASN A 192 5.87 10.06 7.45
CA ASN A 192 5.40 9.79 8.83
C ASN A 192 4.16 10.59 9.22
N TRP A 193 3.72 11.56 8.41
CA TRP A 193 2.53 12.34 8.73
C TRP A 193 1.25 11.49 8.68
N PRO A 194 0.24 11.78 9.52
CA PRO A 194 -1.02 11.06 9.53
C PRO A 194 -1.71 11.01 8.16
N ILE A 195 -2.10 9.82 7.74
CA ILE A 195 -2.80 9.58 6.49
C ILE A 195 -4.28 9.90 6.66
N VAL A 196 -4.82 10.75 5.79
CA VAL A 196 -6.24 11.07 5.68
C VAL A 196 -6.90 10.22 4.60
N GLY A 197 -6.23 10.05 3.46
CA GLY A 197 -6.74 9.27 2.35
C GLY A 197 -5.64 8.55 1.59
N THR A 198 -5.98 7.45 0.93
CA THR A 198 -5.04 6.62 0.17
C THR A 198 -5.41 6.52 -1.29
N GLY A 199 -4.40 6.43 -2.14
CA GLY A 199 -4.52 6.27 -3.57
C GLY A 199 -5.07 4.89 -3.97
N ALA A 200 -5.75 4.84 -5.10
CA ALA A 200 -6.31 3.61 -5.63
C ALA A 200 -5.31 2.82 -6.47
N LYS A 201 -4.37 3.49 -7.14
CA LYS A 201 -3.40 2.86 -8.04
C LYS A 201 -2.07 2.64 -7.33
N ILE A 202 -1.56 1.40 -7.40
CA ILE A 202 -0.28 1.00 -6.82
C ILE A 202 0.67 0.35 -7.83
N GLY A 203 0.16 -0.18 -8.94
CA GLY A 203 0.94 -0.78 -10.02
C GLY A 203 0.95 0.10 -11.27
N PHE A 204 2.10 0.18 -11.93
CA PHE A 204 2.33 1.08 -13.06
C PHE A 204 3.09 0.40 -14.18
N CYS A 205 2.84 0.83 -15.40
CA CYS A 205 3.68 0.55 -16.57
C CYS A 205 4.75 1.64 -16.65
N LEU A 206 5.98 1.28 -16.83
CA LEU A 206 7.11 2.21 -16.77
C LEU A 206 7.71 2.44 -18.14
N MET A 207 7.89 3.73 -18.52
CA MET A 207 8.43 4.08 -19.82
C MET A 207 9.04 5.48 -19.87
N ASP A 208 9.88 5.70 -20.87
CA ASP A 208 10.35 7.03 -21.27
C ASP A 208 9.21 7.85 -21.86
N TYR A 209 8.45 8.53 -21.00
CA TYR A 209 7.34 9.36 -21.43
C TYR A 209 7.80 10.75 -21.88
N GLY A 210 8.77 11.32 -21.16
CA GLY A 210 9.30 12.63 -21.46
C GLY A 210 10.65 12.91 -20.84
N GLN A 211 11.44 13.74 -21.51
CA GLN A 211 12.73 14.17 -21.02
C GLN A 211 12.56 15.36 -20.08
N CYS A 212 13.10 15.29 -18.87
CA CYS A 212 12.78 16.22 -17.78
C CYS A 212 13.83 17.28 -17.47
N GLY A 213 15.05 17.20 -17.98
CA GLY A 213 16.14 18.07 -17.51
C GLY A 213 16.73 19.04 -18.52
N THR A 214 16.32 19.06 -19.77
CA THR A 214 17.18 19.61 -20.84
C THR A 214 16.96 21.07 -21.20
N ASN A 215 15.75 21.61 -21.16
CA ASN A 215 15.51 23.03 -21.47
C ASN A 215 14.09 23.48 -21.04
N SER A 216 13.94 24.79 -20.83
CA SER A 216 12.68 25.41 -20.41
C SER A 216 11.55 25.36 -21.45
N GLY A 217 11.82 24.88 -22.64
CA GLY A 217 10.81 24.66 -23.68
C GLY A 217 10.25 23.23 -23.73
N SER A 218 10.82 22.31 -22.97
CA SER A 218 10.30 20.95 -22.84
C SER A 218 9.06 20.91 -21.96
N THR A 219 8.07 20.10 -22.32
CA THR A 219 6.83 19.92 -21.55
C THR A 219 7.11 19.41 -20.14
N TYR A 220 8.16 18.63 -19.95
CA TYR A 220 8.53 18.01 -18.66
C TYR A 220 9.73 18.67 -18.00
N TYR A 221 10.10 19.86 -18.47
CA TYR A 221 11.15 20.65 -17.85
C TYR A 221 10.87 20.90 -16.37
N GLY A 222 11.83 20.58 -15.52
CA GLY A 222 11.72 20.70 -14.08
C GLY A 222 11.03 19.53 -13.36
N HIS A 223 10.60 18.48 -14.08
CA HIS A 223 10.05 17.30 -13.44
C HIS A 223 11.09 16.48 -12.68
N CYS A 224 12.38 16.59 -13.00
CA CYS A 224 13.48 15.94 -12.30
C CYS A 224 13.81 16.63 -10.97
N ARG A 225 12.84 16.80 -10.08
CA ARG A 225 13.01 17.33 -8.74
C ARG A 225 11.93 16.84 -7.81
N ASP A 226 12.29 16.61 -6.57
CA ASP A 226 11.47 16.05 -5.50
C ASP A 226 10.75 17.11 -4.67
N ASP A 227 11.21 18.37 -4.69
CA ASP A 227 10.62 19.49 -3.97
C ASP A 227 10.51 20.75 -4.83
N ASN A 228 10.01 21.85 -4.23
CA ASN A 228 9.86 23.13 -4.91
C ASN A 228 11.14 23.97 -4.88
N THR A 229 12.18 23.57 -4.20
CA THR A 229 13.43 24.31 -4.01
C THR A 229 14.59 23.73 -4.80
N VAL A 230 14.69 22.40 -4.86
CA VAL A 230 15.74 21.70 -5.61
C VAL A 230 15.33 21.63 -7.08
N TYR A 231 16.12 22.27 -7.90
CA TYR A 231 15.89 22.34 -9.32
C TYR A 231 17.13 21.85 -10.10
N LEU A 232 17.02 20.71 -10.69
CA LEU A 232 18.04 20.15 -11.58
C LEU A 232 17.97 20.73 -13.00
N GLY A 233 17.09 21.70 -13.21
CA GLY A 233 16.83 22.29 -14.49
C GLY A 233 17.97 23.16 -15.03
N GLY A 234 18.07 23.19 -16.35
CA GLY A 234 19.06 23.98 -17.08
C GLY A 234 20.35 23.24 -17.43
N ASN A 235 20.69 22.18 -16.71
CA ASN A 235 21.80 21.30 -17.06
C ASN A 235 21.28 19.92 -17.45
N LEU A 236 21.88 19.34 -18.46
CA LEU A 236 21.71 17.92 -18.76
C LEU A 236 22.14 17.11 -17.54
N LEU A 237 21.31 16.20 -17.13
CA LEU A 237 21.72 15.18 -16.18
C LEU A 237 22.86 14.34 -16.77
N VAL A 238 23.76 13.90 -15.93
CA VAL A 238 24.88 13.08 -16.35
C VAL A 238 24.33 11.76 -16.91
N ASN A 239 24.92 11.27 -18.00
CA ASN A 239 24.43 10.13 -18.78
C ASN A 239 22.98 10.28 -19.29
N SER A 240 22.48 11.49 -19.38
CA SER A 240 21.15 11.77 -19.88
C SER A 240 20.91 11.06 -21.21
N ASP A 241 19.72 10.50 -21.37
CA ASP A 241 19.33 9.68 -22.51
C ASP A 241 19.98 8.27 -22.56
N PHE A 242 20.64 7.81 -21.49
CA PHE A 242 21.05 6.42 -21.35
C PHE A 242 19.86 5.54 -20.94
N PRO A 243 19.52 4.46 -21.67
CA PRO A 243 20.28 3.77 -22.71
C PRO A 243 20.03 4.24 -24.16
N ASN A 244 19.67 5.42 -24.47
CA ASN A 244 19.34 6.05 -25.74
C ASN A 244 17.82 6.16 -26.00
N TRP A 245 17.09 6.43 -24.94
CA TRP A 245 15.64 6.55 -24.83
C TRP A 245 14.83 5.37 -25.40
N ASN A 246 13.50 5.49 -25.38
CA ASN A 246 12.55 4.46 -25.79
C ASN A 246 12.52 3.21 -24.88
N LEU A 247 13.09 3.31 -23.67
CA LEU A 247 12.93 2.27 -22.68
C LEU A 247 11.45 2.15 -22.30
N GLY A 248 10.98 0.92 -22.05
CA GLY A 248 9.58 0.65 -21.77
C GLY A 248 8.66 0.64 -23.00
N GLY A 249 9.22 0.86 -24.22
CA GLY A 249 8.52 0.72 -25.47
C GLY A 249 7.98 2.00 -26.09
N GLY A 250 8.21 3.19 -25.51
CA GLY A 250 8.02 4.53 -26.09
C GLY A 250 6.62 4.92 -26.59
N ASN A 251 5.67 4.00 -26.68
CA ASN A 251 4.33 4.19 -27.20
C ASN A 251 3.26 3.49 -26.36
N TYR A 252 3.34 3.58 -25.04
CA TYR A 252 2.40 2.94 -24.10
C TYR A 252 2.33 1.41 -24.24
N ASN A 253 3.43 0.78 -24.61
CA ASN A 253 3.44 -0.65 -24.95
C ASN A 253 3.61 -1.56 -23.72
N CYS A 254 3.97 -1.03 -22.56
CA CYS A 254 4.07 -1.73 -21.27
C CYS A 254 4.52 -3.19 -21.44
N SER A 255 5.65 -3.36 -22.10
CA SER A 255 6.15 -4.67 -22.54
C SER A 255 6.44 -5.58 -21.35
N VAL A 256 6.06 -6.85 -21.47
CA VAL A 256 6.50 -7.90 -20.55
C VAL A 256 7.99 -8.21 -20.66
N ILE A 257 8.65 -7.75 -21.72
CA ILE A 257 10.08 -8.03 -21.97
C ILE A 257 10.92 -7.06 -21.15
N GLU A 258 10.63 -5.77 -21.29
CA GLU A 258 11.43 -4.72 -20.67
C GLU A 258 10.57 -3.46 -20.46
N GLN A 259 10.65 -2.89 -19.29
CA GLN A 259 10.06 -1.61 -18.91
C GLN A 259 11.14 -0.81 -18.19
N GLY A 260 10.92 0.49 -18.04
CA GLY A 260 11.84 1.30 -17.25
C GLY A 260 11.89 2.75 -17.67
N ILE A 261 12.84 3.49 -17.09
CA ILE A 261 13.01 4.93 -17.25
C ILE A 261 14.49 5.21 -17.45
N SER A 262 14.84 5.77 -18.61
CA SER A 262 16.20 6.21 -18.91
C SER A 262 16.65 7.33 -17.98
N SER A 263 17.96 7.46 -17.74
CA SER A 263 18.51 8.60 -17.00
C SER A 263 18.08 9.92 -17.62
N GLY A 264 17.58 10.86 -16.83
CA GLY A 264 17.08 12.16 -17.29
C GLY A 264 15.71 12.13 -17.94
N TRP A 265 15.02 10.99 -17.91
CA TRP A 265 13.64 10.84 -18.36
C TRP A 265 12.68 10.67 -17.19
N THR A 266 11.40 10.86 -17.47
CA THR A 266 10.33 10.64 -16.50
C THR A 266 9.20 9.85 -17.13
N ASP A 267 8.58 8.98 -16.35
CA ASP A 267 7.27 8.44 -16.65
C ASP A 267 6.19 9.34 -16.04
N VAL A 268 5.08 9.56 -16.75
CA VAL A 268 4.04 10.51 -16.33
C VAL A 268 2.65 9.90 -16.49
N TYR A 269 1.94 9.90 -15.37
CA TYR A 269 0.55 9.49 -15.28
C TYR A 269 -0.35 10.71 -15.01
N GLY A 270 -1.21 11.03 -15.96
CA GLY A 270 -2.16 12.12 -15.83
C GLY A 270 -3.31 11.78 -14.87
N LYS A 271 -3.80 12.77 -14.13
CA LYS A 271 -4.94 12.65 -13.20
C LYS A 271 -6.25 12.13 -13.80
N HIS A 272 -6.35 12.10 -15.15
CA HIS A 272 -7.49 11.56 -15.88
C HIS A 272 -7.42 10.04 -16.11
N LEU A 273 -6.27 9.42 -15.84
CA LEU A 273 -6.08 7.99 -16.05
C LEU A 273 -6.74 7.15 -14.95
N ASP A 274 -6.95 5.87 -15.26
CA ASP A 274 -7.58 4.93 -14.33
C ASP A 274 -6.75 4.75 -13.05
N GLY A 275 -7.46 4.76 -11.91
CA GLY A 275 -6.84 4.63 -10.59
C GLY A 275 -6.07 5.87 -10.10
N MET A 276 -5.87 6.91 -10.92
CA MET A 276 -5.10 8.10 -10.54
C MET A 276 -5.92 9.04 -9.66
N TRP A 277 -6.29 8.56 -8.48
CA TRP A 277 -6.97 9.36 -7.45
C TRP A 277 -6.67 8.85 -6.05
N ILE A 278 -6.81 9.74 -5.08
CA ILE A 278 -6.85 9.46 -3.65
C ILE A 278 -8.32 9.49 -3.21
N ASN A 279 -8.75 8.49 -2.44
CA ASN A 279 -10.07 8.49 -1.84
C ASN A 279 -10.07 9.41 -0.62
N ILE A 280 -10.96 10.40 -0.61
CA ILE A 280 -11.15 11.32 0.51
C ILE A 280 -12.27 10.76 1.39
N PRO A 281 -12.01 10.44 2.66
CA PRO A 281 -13.06 9.97 3.58
C PRO A 281 -14.18 11.00 3.75
N PRO A 282 -15.44 10.58 3.96
CA PRO A 282 -16.60 11.47 4.09
C PRO A 282 -16.51 12.48 5.24
N ASN A 283 -15.70 12.22 6.26
CA ASN A 283 -15.48 13.08 7.42
C ASN A 283 -14.29 14.03 7.27
N THR A 284 -13.72 14.14 6.08
CA THR A 284 -12.64 15.09 5.81
C THR A 284 -13.19 16.51 5.69
N CYS A 285 -12.49 17.48 6.23
CA CYS A 285 -12.86 18.89 6.15
C CYS A 285 -12.07 19.65 5.10
N ASN A 286 -12.61 20.82 4.74
CA ASN A 286 -11.86 21.84 4.04
C ASN A 286 -10.64 22.28 4.87
N GLY A 287 -9.52 22.51 4.20
CA GLY A 287 -8.28 22.94 4.86
C GLY A 287 -7.05 22.53 4.08
N ASP A 288 -5.91 22.74 4.71
CA ASP A 288 -4.60 22.49 4.11
C ASP A 288 -4.12 21.08 4.43
N TYR A 289 -3.69 20.39 3.39
CA TYR A 289 -3.20 19.03 3.40
C TYR A 289 -1.96 18.92 2.51
N PHE A 290 -1.41 17.74 2.45
CA PHE A 290 -0.33 17.41 1.52
C PHE A 290 -0.67 16.14 0.74
N ILE A 291 -0.46 16.20 -0.57
CA ILE A 291 -0.36 15.01 -1.39
C ILE A 291 1.07 14.51 -1.26
N VAL A 292 1.24 13.30 -0.73
CA VAL A 292 2.53 12.62 -0.67
C VAL A 292 2.52 11.49 -1.68
N LEU A 293 3.43 11.58 -2.65
CA LEU A 293 3.72 10.53 -3.62
C LEU A 293 5.03 9.88 -3.20
N GLU A 294 5.02 8.58 -3.00
CA GLU A 294 6.15 7.76 -2.55
C GLU A 294 6.36 6.64 -3.57
N ILE A 295 7.58 6.51 -4.09
CA ILE A 295 7.98 5.52 -5.09
C ILE A 295 8.77 4.44 -4.37
N ASP A 296 8.62 3.19 -4.83
CA ASP A 296 9.30 2.02 -4.24
C ASP A 296 9.31 2.01 -2.71
N LYS A 297 8.15 2.21 -2.11
CA LYS A 297 7.96 2.27 -0.65
C LYS A 297 8.60 1.10 0.11
N ASN A 298 8.74 -0.04 -0.53
CA ASN A 298 9.27 -1.26 0.06
C ASN A 298 10.77 -1.45 -0.19
N GLU A 299 11.44 -0.49 -0.87
CA GLU A 299 12.86 -0.48 -1.17
C GLU A 299 13.30 -1.81 -1.83
N VAL A 300 12.53 -2.27 -2.84
CA VAL A 300 12.80 -3.54 -3.53
C VAL A 300 13.72 -3.38 -4.74
N PHE A 301 13.86 -2.17 -5.26
CA PHE A 301 14.74 -1.88 -6.38
C PHE A 301 16.10 -1.38 -5.88
N ILE A 302 17.14 -1.54 -6.70
CA ILE A 302 18.51 -1.15 -6.38
C ILE A 302 18.78 0.20 -7.04
N GLU A 303 19.03 1.22 -6.23
CA GLU A 303 19.17 2.62 -6.64
C GLU A 303 20.43 3.28 -6.06
N GLU A 304 20.75 4.50 -6.50
CA GLU A 304 21.84 5.30 -5.92
C GLU A 304 21.45 5.87 -4.56
N ASN A 305 20.16 6.23 -4.41
CA ASN A 305 19.65 6.88 -3.21
C ASN A 305 18.16 6.57 -3.03
N ASP A 306 17.82 5.82 -1.99
CA ASP A 306 16.43 5.47 -1.64
C ASP A 306 15.76 6.54 -0.74
N ASP A 307 16.53 7.52 -0.22
CA ASP A 307 16.00 8.53 0.70
C ASP A 307 15.20 9.65 0.01
N ASN A 308 15.27 9.76 -1.33
CA ASN A 308 14.61 10.79 -2.13
C ASN A 308 13.41 10.29 -2.95
N ASN A 309 12.96 9.07 -2.73
CA ASN A 309 11.88 8.40 -3.47
C ASN A 309 10.49 8.95 -3.15
N TYR A 310 10.37 10.19 -2.73
CA TYR A 310 9.08 10.80 -2.41
C TYR A 310 9.05 12.30 -2.69
N THR A 311 7.82 12.83 -2.77
CA THR A 311 7.56 14.27 -2.75
C THR A 311 6.30 14.58 -1.94
N ALA A 312 6.26 15.78 -1.35
CA ALA A 312 5.11 16.28 -0.59
C ALA A 312 4.65 17.63 -1.15
N VAL A 313 3.47 17.66 -1.74
CA VAL A 313 2.91 18.84 -2.39
C VAL A 313 1.73 19.38 -1.58
N PRO A 314 1.75 20.66 -1.13
CA PRO A 314 0.63 21.24 -0.41
C PRO A 314 -0.61 21.33 -1.30
N VAL A 315 -1.77 21.03 -0.75
CA VAL A 315 -3.08 21.15 -1.37
C VAL A 315 -4.10 21.70 -0.38
N THR A 316 -4.95 22.61 -0.83
CA THR A 316 -6.09 23.09 -0.02
C THR A 316 -7.36 22.46 -0.54
N LEU A 317 -8.04 21.67 0.29
CA LEU A 317 -9.36 21.14 0.00
C LEU A 317 -10.43 22.20 0.33
N THR A 318 -11.39 22.37 -0.57
CA THR A 318 -12.43 23.41 -0.49
C THR A 318 -13.85 22.89 -0.72
N GLN A 319 -13.98 21.61 -1.10
CA GLN A 319 -15.25 20.99 -1.48
C GLN A 319 -15.69 19.88 -0.51
N GLN A 320 -15.06 19.80 0.67
CA GLN A 320 -15.37 18.84 1.72
C GLN A 320 -16.25 19.48 2.81
N LEU A 321 -16.28 18.88 4.01
CA LEU A 321 -17.02 19.45 5.12
C LEU A 321 -16.46 20.82 5.53
N PRO A 322 -17.30 21.79 5.95
CA PRO A 322 -16.80 23.05 6.49
C PRO A 322 -15.88 22.81 7.69
N SER A 323 -14.80 23.60 7.80
CA SER A 323 -13.91 23.58 8.96
C SER A 323 -14.69 23.87 10.25
N GLY A 324 -14.42 23.17 11.34
CA GLY A 324 -15.10 23.32 12.63
C GLY A 324 -16.42 22.56 12.75
N ALA A 325 -16.76 21.70 11.77
CA ALA A 325 -17.92 20.81 11.82
C ALA A 325 -17.47 19.33 11.71
N PRO A 326 -16.72 18.80 12.71
CA PRO A 326 -16.29 17.42 12.66
C PRO A 326 -17.48 16.47 12.72
N SER A 327 -17.46 15.40 11.96
CA SER A 327 -18.43 14.32 12.09
C SER A 327 -18.32 13.66 13.47
N THR A 328 -19.45 13.12 13.96
CA THR A 328 -19.43 12.31 15.19
C THR A 328 -18.56 11.07 14.96
N PRO A 329 -17.53 10.86 15.80
CA PRO A 329 -16.67 9.67 15.66
C PRO A 329 -17.49 8.39 15.88
N LEU A 330 -17.13 7.33 15.14
CA LEU A 330 -17.71 6.00 15.29
C LEU A 330 -16.75 5.14 16.12
N ILE A 331 -17.32 4.41 17.11
CA ILE A 331 -16.60 3.34 17.79
C ILE A 331 -17.05 2.00 17.19
N THR A 332 -16.08 1.17 16.82
CA THR A 332 -16.30 -0.19 16.34
C THR A 332 -15.62 -1.18 17.27
N SER A 333 -16.11 -2.40 17.30
CA SER A 333 -15.52 -3.52 18.03
C SER A 333 -15.16 -4.63 17.05
N ASP A 334 -14.12 -5.39 17.36
CA ASP A 334 -13.70 -6.58 16.62
C ASP A 334 -14.60 -7.80 16.88
N ASN A 335 -15.32 -7.77 18.00
CA ASN A 335 -16.17 -8.86 18.48
C ASN A 335 -17.60 -8.36 18.80
N SER A 336 -18.16 -8.83 19.89
CA SER A 336 -19.50 -8.46 20.34
C SER A 336 -19.48 -7.27 21.31
N HIS A 337 -20.67 -6.84 21.71
CA HIS A 337 -20.88 -5.90 22.81
C HIS A 337 -20.79 -6.57 24.20
N TYR A 338 -20.41 -7.84 24.25
CA TYR A 338 -20.48 -8.66 25.47
C TYR A 338 -19.09 -9.10 25.91
N LEU A 339 -18.71 -8.69 27.12
CA LEU A 339 -17.44 -9.00 27.78
C LEU A 339 -17.62 -10.18 28.73
N CYS A 340 -16.84 -11.23 28.54
CA CYS A 340 -16.69 -12.29 29.54
C CYS A 340 -15.69 -11.90 30.62
N ALA A 341 -15.92 -12.31 31.83
CA ALA A 341 -14.98 -12.04 32.95
C ALA A 341 -13.57 -12.58 32.63
N GLY A 342 -12.57 -11.73 32.74
CA GLY A 342 -11.16 -12.06 32.44
C GLY A 342 -10.75 -11.95 30.97
N TYR A 343 -11.64 -11.52 30.10
CA TYR A 343 -11.37 -11.24 28.68
C TYR A 343 -11.38 -9.74 28.42
N GLU A 344 -11.07 -9.36 27.21
CA GLU A 344 -11.05 -7.98 26.74
C GLU A 344 -11.77 -7.87 25.40
N ILE A 345 -12.29 -6.69 25.10
CA ILE A 345 -12.91 -6.34 23.82
C ILE A 345 -12.08 -5.20 23.23
N GLU A 346 -11.60 -5.37 22.01
CA GLU A 346 -10.94 -4.32 21.28
C GLU A 346 -11.97 -3.31 20.75
N LEU A 347 -11.80 -2.03 21.10
CA LEU A 347 -12.60 -0.92 20.65
C LEU A 347 -11.73 0.02 19.81
N THR A 348 -12.15 0.33 18.60
CA THR A 348 -11.43 1.23 17.69
C THR A 348 -12.29 2.44 17.36
N ALA A 349 -11.76 3.65 17.60
CA ALA A 349 -12.38 4.90 17.19
C ALA A 349 -12.06 5.22 15.72
N SER A 350 -13.01 5.85 15.01
CA SER A 350 -12.77 6.35 13.66
C SER A 350 -11.64 7.38 13.63
N GLY A 351 -10.98 7.52 12.46
CA GLY A 351 -9.73 8.25 12.31
C GLY A 351 -9.75 9.71 12.77
N GLY A 352 -8.68 10.10 13.45
CA GLY A 352 -8.36 11.44 13.91
C GLY A 352 -6.86 11.58 14.14
N SER A 353 -6.42 12.75 14.56
CA SER A 353 -5.02 13.04 14.89
C SER A 353 -4.69 12.76 16.36
N SER A 354 -5.67 12.76 17.25
CA SER A 354 -5.54 12.33 18.64
C SER A 354 -6.87 11.84 19.20
N TYR A 355 -6.80 11.09 20.28
CA TYR A 355 -7.91 10.38 20.92
C TYR A 355 -7.86 10.59 22.42
N LEU A 356 -9.03 10.71 23.05
CA LEU A 356 -9.19 10.69 24.49
C LEU A 356 -10.44 9.89 24.84
N TRP A 357 -10.26 8.68 25.34
CA TRP A 357 -11.34 7.80 25.75
C TRP A 357 -11.87 8.16 27.15
N SER A 358 -13.11 7.80 27.43
CA SER A 358 -13.76 8.02 28.72
C SER A 358 -13.03 7.34 29.89
N ASN A 359 -12.23 6.32 29.63
CA ASN A 359 -11.36 5.65 30.63
C ASN A 359 -9.96 6.29 30.77
N GLY A 360 -9.67 7.35 29.99
CA GLY A 360 -8.42 8.11 30.02
C GLY A 360 -7.34 7.61 29.07
N GLU A 361 -7.57 6.55 28.27
CA GLU A 361 -6.66 6.11 27.24
C GLU A 361 -6.63 7.07 26.04
N THR A 362 -5.50 7.08 25.29
CA THR A 362 -5.26 8.07 24.25
C THR A 362 -4.86 7.45 22.90
N THR A 363 -4.91 6.13 22.75
CA THR A 363 -4.67 5.42 21.50
C THR A 363 -5.93 5.34 20.65
N GLN A 364 -5.80 5.17 19.35
CA GLN A 364 -6.95 4.97 18.46
C GLN A 364 -7.76 3.73 18.84
N THR A 365 -7.06 2.67 19.23
CA THR A 365 -7.63 1.40 19.65
C THR A 365 -7.28 1.15 21.11
N ILE A 366 -8.26 0.67 21.88
CA ILE A 366 -8.10 0.31 23.30
C ILE A 366 -8.68 -1.07 23.56
N ASN A 367 -8.25 -1.69 24.68
CA ASN A 367 -8.80 -2.95 25.16
C ASN A 367 -9.72 -2.70 26.37
N ALA A 368 -11.01 -2.82 26.18
CA ALA A 368 -12.01 -2.71 27.24
C ALA A 368 -12.04 -3.99 28.08
N THR A 369 -11.58 -3.91 29.33
CA THR A 369 -11.55 -5.03 30.31
C THR A 369 -12.67 -4.93 31.34
N VAL A 370 -13.46 -3.87 31.30
CA VAL A 370 -14.56 -3.59 32.24
C VAL A 370 -15.82 -3.27 31.44
N ALA A 371 -16.94 -3.86 31.87
CA ALA A 371 -18.25 -3.48 31.32
C ALA A 371 -18.58 -2.03 31.66
N GLY A 372 -19.17 -1.34 30.72
CA GLY A 372 -19.47 0.09 30.86
C GLY A 372 -19.76 0.79 29.54
N SER A 373 -19.94 2.09 29.62
CA SER A 373 -20.15 2.95 28.46
C SER A 373 -18.86 3.64 28.11
N TYR A 374 -18.38 3.42 26.89
CA TYR A 374 -17.15 4.00 26.34
C TYR A 374 -17.50 5.08 25.35
N THR A 375 -16.89 6.24 25.48
CA THR A 375 -16.90 7.32 24.49
C THR A 375 -15.46 7.69 24.17
N CYS A 376 -15.23 8.20 22.97
CA CYS A 376 -13.95 8.71 22.55
C CYS A 376 -14.11 10.14 22.01
N GLU A 377 -13.39 11.08 22.62
CA GLU A 377 -13.17 12.40 22.06
C GLU A 377 -12.08 12.28 21.01
N VAL A 378 -12.39 12.60 19.79
CA VAL A 378 -11.46 12.53 18.64
C VAL A 378 -11.17 13.94 18.16
N THR A 379 -9.89 14.31 18.18
CA THR A 379 -9.42 15.52 17.53
C THR A 379 -9.12 15.18 16.08
N SER A 380 -9.69 15.92 15.17
CA SER A 380 -9.40 15.86 13.74
C SER A 380 -9.01 17.25 13.26
N TYR A 381 -8.61 17.36 11.98
CA TYR A 381 -8.39 18.67 11.37
C TYR A 381 -9.69 19.54 11.39
N CYS A 382 -10.85 18.89 11.41
CA CYS A 382 -12.14 19.54 11.51
C CYS A 382 -12.46 20.13 12.88
N GLY A 383 -11.71 19.84 13.91
CA GLY A 383 -11.97 20.17 15.30
C GLY A 383 -12.11 18.91 16.16
N VAL A 384 -12.72 19.10 17.31
CA VAL A 384 -12.93 18.04 18.31
C VAL A 384 -14.40 17.64 18.35
N ASN A 385 -14.67 16.35 18.35
CA ASN A 385 -16.02 15.83 18.59
C ASN A 385 -15.94 14.52 19.39
N THR A 386 -17.03 14.21 20.11
CA THR A 386 -17.13 13.02 20.94
C THR A 386 -18.07 12.03 20.27
N SER A 387 -17.70 10.74 20.33
CA SER A 387 -18.51 9.65 19.80
C SER A 387 -19.84 9.49 20.57
N ASP A 388 -20.79 8.84 19.94
CA ASP A 388 -21.89 8.21 20.66
C ASP A 388 -21.31 7.12 21.61
N PRO A 389 -22.01 6.84 22.73
CA PRO A 389 -21.56 5.82 23.66
C PRO A 389 -21.61 4.42 23.06
N PHE A 390 -20.52 3.69 23.17
CA PHE A 390 -20.46 2.25 22.92
C PHE A 390 -20.59 1.50 24.24
N VAL A 391 -21.62 0.65 24.37
CA VAL A 391 -21.94 -0.06 25.61
C VAL A 391 -21.34 -1.46 25.58
N VAL A 392 -20.43 -1.73 26.51
CA VAL A 392 -19.88 -3.07 26.77
C VAL A 392 -20.64 -3.68 27.94
N ASN A 393 -21.32 -4.78 27.71
CA ASN A 393 -22.10 -5.50 28.71
C ASN A 393 -21.29 -6.66 29.30
N LEU A 394 -21.35 -6.85 30.61
CA LEU A 394 -20.74 -8.03 31.23
C LEU A 394 -21.69 -9.23 31.07
N ILE A 395 -21.13 -10.34 30.57
CA ILE A 395 -21.80 -11.64 30.68
C ILE A 395 -21.55 -12.15 32.11
N SER A 396 -22.63 -12.33 32.85
CA SER A 396 -22.55 -12.98 34.15
C SER A 396 -22.18 -14.47 33.96
N THR A 397 -21.14 -14.89 34.66
CA THR A 397 -20.73 -16.31 34.77
C THR A 397 -21.03 -16.88 36.12
N ASP A 398 -21.91 -16.25 36.89
CA ASP A 398 -22.27 -16.75 38.23
C ASP A 398 -22.84 -18.16 38.12
N PRO A 399 -22.29 -19.11 38.89
CA PRO A 399 -22.82 -20.48 38.88
C PRO A 399 -24.27 -20.48 39.38
N PRO A 400 -25.08 -21.45 38.93
CA PRO A 400 -26.47 -21.55 39.40
C PRO A 400 -26.52 -21.80 40.89
N VAL A 401 -27.48 -21.19 41.57
CA VAL A 401 -27.76 -21.47 42.98
C VAL A 401 -28.52 -22.79 43.06
N LEU A 402 -27.93 -23.78 43.70
CA LEU A 402 -28.47 -25.12 43.75
C LEU A 402 -29.14 -25.39 45.11
N THR A 403 -30.27 -26.08 45.08
CA THR A 403 -30.96 -26.61 46.25
C THR A 403 -31.02 -28.14 46.13
N GLY A 404 -30.38 -28.80 47.08
CA GLY A 404 -30.48 -30.26 47.23
C GLY A 404 -31.60 -30.63 48.20
N ASP A 405 -31.84 -31.95 48.32
CA ASP A 405 -32.82 -32.51 49.27
C ASP A 405 -32.16 -33.60 50.09
N THR A 406 -32.77 -33.90 51.25
CA THR A 406 -32.32 -34.97 52.13
C THR A 406 -33.49 -35.81 52.52
N VAL A 407 -33.47 -37.10 52.18
CA VAL A 407 -34.52 -38.06 52.52
C VAL A 407 -33.95 -39.20 53.35
N CYS A 408 -34.72 -39.71 54.29
CA CYS A 408 -34.33 -40.81 55.17
C CYS A 408 -34.66 -42.20 54.62
N VAL A 409 -35.15 -42.29 53.36
CA VAL A 409 -35.50 -43.53 52.68
C VAL A 409 -34.90 -43.57 51.27
N THR A 410 -34.60 -44.77 50.79
CA THR A 410 -34.12 -44.91 49.40
C THR A 410 -35.19 -44.47 48.42
N GLY A 411 -34.83 -43.59 47.47
CA GLY A 411 -35.76 -43.05 46.45
C GLY A 411 -35.10 -42.07 45.51
N PRO A 412 -35.85 -41.70 44.45
CA PRO A 412 -35.43 -40.60 43.61
C PRO A 412 -35.59 -39.27 44.35
N MET A 413 -34.73 -38.30 44.06
CA MET A 413 -34.76 -36.97 44.63
C MET A 413 -34.81 -35.93 43.54
N THR A 414 -35.49 -34.82 43.82
CA THR A 414 -35.53 -33.70 42.90
C THR A 414 -34.54 -32.62 43.35
N LEU A 415 -33.55 -32.36 42.53
CA LEU A 415 -32.61 -31.23 42.68
C LEU A 415 -33.18 -30.05 41.93
N SER A 416 -33.01 -28.85 42.45
CA SER A 416 -33.41 -27.63 41.75
C SER A 416 -32.24 -26.64 41.69
N GLY A 417 -32.22 -25.84 40.64
CA GLY A 417 -31.22 -24.78 40.41
C GLY A 417 -31.91 -23.53 39.91
N VAL A 418 -31.38 -22.38 40.29
CA VAL A 418 -31.79 -21.08 39.78
C VAL A 418 -30.54 -20.39 39.25
N GLY A 419 -30.59 -19.98 37.96
CA GLY A 419 -29.51 -19.28 37.30
C GLY A 419 -29.98 -18.65 36.00
N GLU A 420 -29.12 -17.90 35.34
CA GLU A 420 -29.40 -17.34 34.03
C GLU A 420 -29.14 -18.37 32.93
N GLY A 421 -30.08 -18.50 31.97
CA GLY A 421 -29.95 -19.42 30.82
C GLY A 421 -30.38 -20.85 31.15
N THR A 422 -29.77 -21.82 30.49
CA THR A 422 -30.11 -23.25 30.67
C THR A 422 -29.21 -23.88 31.71
N ILE A 423 -29.78 -24.51 32.75
CA ILE A 423 -29.06 -25.28 33.70
C ILE A 423 -28.83 -26.69 33.19
N THR A 424 -27.59 -27.15 33.22
CA THR A 424 -27.18 -28.47 32.77
C THR A 424 -26.64 -29.26 33.96
N TRP A 425 -27.16 -30.47 34.21
CA TRP A 425 -26.83 -31.29 35.38
C TRP A 425 -25.85 -32.42 35.01
N PHE A 426 -24.89 -32.65 35.90
CA PHE A 426 -23.87 -33.67 35.74
C PHE A 426 -23.81 -34.55 36.99
N ASN A 427 -23.48 -35.83 36.82
CA ASN A 427 -23.15 -36.70 37.95
C ASN A 427 -21.73 -36.43 38.47
N ASP A 428 -21.34 -37.18 39.52
CA ASP A 428 -20.03 -37.12 40.14
C ASP A 428 -18.85 -37.50 39.24
N MET A 429 -19.11 -38.15 38.10
CA MET A 429 -18.13 -38.47 37.07
C MET A 429 -18.10 -37.45 35.97
N GLY A 430 -18.84 -36.36 36.05
CA GLY A 430 -18.90 -35.31 35.02
C GLY A 430 -19.74 -35.70 33.77
N VAL A 431 -20.56 -36.75 33.89
CA VAL A 431 -21.46 -37.19 32.76
C VAL A 431 -22.73 -36.36 32.84
N LEU A 432 -23.15 -35.82 31.65
CA LEU A 432 -24.42 -35.12 31.50
C LEU A 432 -25.60 -36.05 31.85
N VAL A 433 -26.46 -35.60 32.77
CA VAL A 433 -27.62 -36.39 33.23
C VAL A 433 -28.96 -35.70 33.03
N GLY A 434 -28.97 -34.39 32.79
CA GLY A 434 -30.22 -33.65 32.53
C GLY A 434 -30.00 -32.18 32.23
N THR A 435 -31.06 -31.47 31.82
CA THR A 435 -31.11 -30.05 31.58
C THR A 435 -32.42 -29.46 32.13
N GLY A 436 -32.39 -28.17 32.49
CA GLY A 436 -33.54 -27.46 33.04
C GLY A 436 -33.38 -27.09 34.52
N ASP A 437 -34.33 -26.33 35.06
CA ASP A 437 -34.29 -25.77 36.43
C ASP A 437 -34.40 -26.85 37.53
N SER A 438 -34.74 -28.07 37.14
CA SER A 438 -34.81 -29.24 38.06
C SER A 438 -34.33 -30.52 37.38
N TYR A 439 -33.76 -31.40 38.21
CA TYR A 439 -33.34 -32.73 37.78
C TYR A 439 -33.81 -33.78 38.83
N THR A 440 -34.50 -34.81 38.39
CA THR A 440 -34.89 -35.93 39.25
C THR A 440 -33.85 -37.04 39.13
N THR A 441 -33.18 -37.37 40.21
CA THR A 441 -32.15 -38.41 40.25
C THR A 441 -32.74 -39.79 40.07
N PRO A 442 -31.95 -40.80 39.66
CA PRO A 442 -32.27 -42.19 39.88
C PRO A 442 -32.50 -42.51 41.37
N ILE A 443 -33.00 -43.71 41.68
CA ILE A 443 -33.08 -44.16 43.10
C ILE A 443 -31.67 -44.16 43.69
N LEU A 444 -31.50 -43.40 44.77
CA LEU A 444 -30.23 -43.28 45.47
C LEU A 444 -30.28 -44.12 46.78
N ASN A 445 -29.23 -44.90 46.99
CA ASN A 445 -29.03 -45.73 48.20
C ASN A 445 -27.95 -45.15 49.12
N THR A 446 -27.19 -44.17 48.64
CA THR A 446 -26.10 -43.50 49.35
C THR A 446 -26.12 -42.01 48.99
N THR A 447 -25.46 -41.19 49.78
CA THR A 447 -25.20 -39.78 49.47
C THR A 447 -24.46 -39.71 48.16
N THR A 448 -25.02 -38.97 47.18
CA THR A 448 -24.45 -38.77 45.85
C THR A 448 -24.38 -37.31 45.55
N THR A 449 -23.27 -36.86 44.95
CA THR A 449 -23.06 -35.49 44.55
C THR A 449 -23.41 -35.30 43.08
N TYR A 450 -24.10 -34.21 42.77
CA TYR A 450 -24.38 -33.75 41.42
C TYR A 450 -23.84 -32.34 41.28
N PHE A 451 -23.42 -31.99 40.06
CA PHE A 451 -22.97 -30.68 39.69
C PHE A 451 -23.95 -30.07 38.69
N ALA A 452 -24.05 -28.76 38.66
CA ALA A 452 -24.78 -28.06 37.66
C ALA A 452 -23.99 -26.90 37.09
N MET A 453 -24.15 -26.67 35.80
CA MET A 453 -23.57 -25.59 35.04
C MET A 453 -24.67 -24.76 34.40
N ASN A 454 -24.50 -23.46 34.40
CA ASN A 454 -25.35 -22.49 33.79
C ASN A 454 -24.82 -22.16 32.40
N THR A 455 -25.63 -22.28 31.36
CA THR A 455 -25.24 -21.97 29.98
C THR A 455 -26.16 -20.89 29.43
N THR A 456 -25.57 -19.74 29.09
CA THR A 456 -26.27 -18.64 28.41
C THR A 456 -25.68 -18.46 27.03
N SER A 457 -26.53 -18.16 26.04
CA SER A 457 -26.12 -17.74 24.71
C SER A 457 -26.67 -16.35 24.44
N TYR A 458 -25.79 -15.46 24.03
CA TYR A 458 -26.17 -14.11 23.61
C TYR A 458 -26.08 -14.05 22.08
N LEU A 459 -27.15 -13.58 21.44
CA LEU A 459 -27.18 -13.29 20.01
C LEU A 459 -26.92 -11.80 19.83
N ASP A 460 -25.81 -11.46 19.19
CA ASP A 460 -25.57 -10.11 18.71
C ASP A 460 -26.33 -9.91 17.38
N THR A 461 -27.34 -9.06 17.38
CA THR A 461 -28.20 -8.80 16.23
C THR A 461 -27.66 -7.74 15.28
N LEU A 462 -26.46 -7.23 15.53
CA LEU A 462 -25.85 -6.17 14.70
C LEU A 462 -25.08 -6.69 13.47
N PHE A 463 -24.86 -7.97 13.34
CA PHE A 463 -24.27 -8.56 12.13
C PHE A 463 -25.35 -8.88 11.10
N THR A 464 -25.61 -7.94 10.19
CA THR A 464 -26.51 -8.14 9.04
C THR A 464 -25.83 -8.87 7.86
N GLU A 465 -24.56 -9.21 7.95
CA GLU A 465 -23.84 -9.97 6.94
C GLU A 465 -23.67 -11.43 7.39
N PRO A 466 -24.00 -12.42 6.55
CA PRO A 466 -23.76 -13.82 6.89
C PRO A 466 -22.26 -14.09 6.91
N TYR A 467 -21.70 -14.32 8.10
CA TYR A 467 -20.34 -14.79 8.25
C TYR A 467 -20.22 -16.21 7.68
N THR A 468 -19.78 -16.32 6.44
CA THR A 468 -19.43 -17.59 5.83
C THR A 468 -17.95 -17.88 6.14
N ASN A 469 -17.72 -18.88 6.98
CA ASN A 469 -16.45 -19.49 7.34
C ASN A 469 -15.73 -18.91 8.57
N GLY A 470 -16.07 -19.47 9.70
CA GLY A 470 -15.24 -19.49 10.88
C GLY A 470 -15.79 -20.53 11.84
N ILE A 471 -15.13 -21.68 11.95
CA ILE A 471 -15.41 -22.65 13.00
C ILE A 471 -15.10 -21.96 14.31
N GLY A 472 -16.12 -21.50 15.02
CA GLY A 472 -16.00 -20.95 16.35
C GLY A 472 -15.44 -22.03 17.27
N GLY A 473 -14.21 -21.84 17.72
CA GLY A 473 -13.66 -22.63 18.79
C GLY A 473 -14.45 -22.33 20.06
N GLY A 474 -15.28 -23.28 20.49
CA GLY A 474 -15.91 -23.25 21.79
C GLY A 474 -14.81 -23.26 22.85
N GLY A 475 -14.62 -22.16 23.57
CA GLY A 475 -13.83 -22.14 24.78
C GLY A 475 -14.57 -22.94 25.83
N PHE A 476 -14.03 -24.08 26.19
CA PHE A 476 -14.40 -24.76 27.44
C PHE A 476 -13.78 -23.99 28.60
N LEU A 477 -14.60 -23.58 29.57
CA LEU A 477 -14.18 -23.34 30.93
C LEU A 477 -14.33 -24.61 31.73
#